data_c0b7454c8eb6547b6a1d73c6c35ddb71
#
_entry.id   c0b7454c8eb6547b6a1d73c6c35ddb71
#
_cell.length_a   1.000
_cell.length_b   1.000
_cell.length_c   1.000
_cell.angle_alpha   90.00
_cell.angle_beta   90.00
_cell.angle_gamma   90.00
#
_symmetry.space_group_name_H-M   'P 1'
#
loop_
_entity.id
_entity.type
_entity.pdbx_description
1 polymer ?
#
loop_
_entity_poly.entity_id
_entity_poly.type
_entity_poly.pdbx_seq_one_letter_code
_entity_poly.pdbx_strand_id
1 'polypeptide(L)'
;TRTKGLHPSDVVELGNTGIRTSRMAIGTGTRGFGGSSNQTRQLGIKGLSDMLEAGVDEGVTFWDSADQYGSHPKIKKALERVPREKVTILTKTTSETKEGVKADLDRFRKELGTDYLDIVLLHAVTDPNWPTSHRGGMEALSEARENGIVRAHGISCHSIGALRAAAEEPWVMVDLARFNPAGVRMDDDVPTVTKVLQRMKDNGKAIIGMKVYGAGRLVNNKNEALRFQAKHSFIDAFTLGIQSYEQFQDIQKRLPRATAMV
;
A
#
# COMPACT_ATOMS: atom_id res chain seq x y z
N THR A 1 3.71 4.33 -33.26
CA THR A 1 2.97 5.08 -32.21
C THR A 1 3.72 4.89 -30.91
N ARG A 2 4.32 5.96 -30.35
CA ARG A 2 4.91 5.89 -29.00
C ARG A 2 3.79 5.57 -28.03
N THR A 3 3.89 4.47 -27.28
CA THR A 3 3.00 4.18 -26.17
C THR A 3 3.18 5.26 -25.10
N LYS A 4 2.06 5.84 -24.65
CA LYS A 4 2.06 6.85 -23.59
C LYS A 4 2.55 6.17 -22.30
N GLY A 5 3.61 6.69 -21.69
CA GLY A 5 4.13 6.16 -20.42
C GLY A 5 3.09 6.27 -19.29
N LEU A 6 3.23 5.43 -18.28
CA LEU A 6 2.36 5.44 -17.10
C LEU A 6 2.65 6.66 -16.22
N HIS A 7 1.62 7.22 -15.60
CA HIS A 7 1.74 8.33 -14.65
C HIS A 7 1.41 7.89 -13.22
N PRO A 8 2.05 8.49 -12.19
CA PRO A 8 1.68 8.25 -10.81
C PRO A 8 0.21 8.55 -10.52
N SER A 9 -0.36 9.53 -11.21
CA SER A 9 -1.76 9.99 -11.09
C SER A 9 -2.76 9.23 -11.96
N ASP A 10 -2.34 8.25 -12.78
CA ASP A 10 -3.29 7.42 -13.53
C ASP A 10 -4.28 6.78 -12.56
N VAL A 11 -5.58 6.89 -12.89
CA VAL A 11 -6.62 6.23 -12.10
C VAL A 11 -6.66 4.75 -12.44
N VAL A 12 -6.51 3.91 -11.43
CA VAL A 12 -6.57 2.45 -11.52
C VAL A 12 -7.67 1.90 -10.63
N GLU A 13 -8.18 0.74 -10.98
CA GLU A 13 -9.10 -0.02 -10.13
C GLU A 13 -8.31 -1.11 -9.40
N LEU A 14 -8.54 -1.24 -8.10
CA LEU A 14 -7.86 -2.22 -7.26
C LEU A 14 -8.62 -3.56 -7.28
N GLY A 15 -8.19 -4.48 -8.14
CA GLY A 15 -8.82 -5.79 -8.28
C GLY A 15 -10.34 -5.68 -8.40
N ASN A 16 -11.07 -6.55 -7.67
CA ASN A 16 -12.53 -6.55 -7.61
C ASN A 16 -13.09 -5.76 -6.41
N THR A 17 -12.32 -4.84 -5.82
CA THR A 17 -12.76 -4.09 -4.63
C THR A 17 -13.75 -2.97 -4.93
N GLY A 18 -13.84 -2.52 -6.18
CA GLY A 18 -14.58 -1.31 -6.57
C GLY A 18 -13.90 0.00 -6.14
N ILE A 19 -12.69 -0.06 -5.59
CA ILE A 19 -11.91 1.13 -5.20
C ILE A 19 -11.10 1.59 -6.41
N ARG A 20 -11.31 2.84 -6.81
CA ARG A 20 -10.52 3.54 -7.83
C ARG A 20 -9.65 4.57 -7.16
N THR A 21 -8.36 4.58 -7.50
CA THR A 21 -7.37 5.47 -6.86
C THR A 21 -6.21 5.75 -7.83
N SER A 22 -5.25 6.59 -7.43
CA SER A 22 -4.05 6.80 -8.22
C SER A 22 -3.17 5.54 -8.27
N ARG A 23 -2.49 5.35 -9.41
CA ARG A 23 -1.54 4.23 -9.63
C ARG A 23 -0.45 4.16 -8.58
N MET A 24 0.05 5.31 -8.13
CA MET A 24 1.04 5.39 -7.07
C MET A 24 0.40 5.78 -5.75
N ALA A 25 0.78 5.09 -4.69
CA ALA A 25 0.55 5.51 -3.32
C ALA A 25 1.76 6.26 -2.77
N ILE A 26 1.53 7.35 -2.05
CA ILE A 26 2.56 7.99 -1.23
C ILE A 26 2.74 7.14 0.04
N GLY A 27 3.88 6.47 0.12
CA GLY A 27 4.23 5.64 1.27
C GLY A 27 4.81 6.47 2.40
N THR A 28 4.29 6.26 3.61
CA THR A 28 4.69 7.00 4.81
C THR A 28 5.52 6.18 5.79
N GLY A 29 5.93 4.96 5.40
CA GLY A 29 6.50 3.95 6.29
C GLY A 29 7.92 3.48 5.97
N THR A 30 8.78 4.30 5.34
CA THR A 30 10.17 3.92 5.14
C THR A 30 10.85 3.69 6.49
N ARG A 31 11.34 2.45 6.73
CA ARG A 31 11.85 2.00 8.03
C ARG A 31 10.87 2.25 9.17
N GLY A 32 9.56 2.08 8.88
CA GLY A 32 8.48 2.30 9.84
C GLY A 32 8.38 1.18 10.85
N PHE A 33 8.55 1.53 12.14
CA PHE A 33 8.41 0.63 13.27
C PHE A 33 8.26 1.43 14.57
N GLY A 34 7.52 0.89 15.54
CA GLY A 34 7.41 1.49 16.87
C GLY A 34 6.81 2.90 16.89
N GLY A 35 5.86 3.18 16.00
CA GLY A 35 5.18 4.47 15.92
C GLY A 35 5.98 5.57 15.23
N SER A 36 6.98 5.22 14.40
CA SER A 36 7.86 6.17 13.73
C SER A 36 8.34 5.64 12.38
N SER A 37 8.62 6.53 11.44
CA SER A 37 9.19 6.24 10.13
C SER A 37 10.17 7.33 9.71
N ASN A 38 10.92 7.13 8.61
CA ASN A 38 11.74 8.20 8.07
C ASN A 38 10.90 9.46 7.77
N GLN A 39 9.75 9.28 7.14
CA GLN A 39 8.85 10.39 6.79
C GLN A 39 8.39 11.16 8.03
N THR A 40 7.97 10.46 9.08
CA THR A 40 7.48 11.11 10.29
C THR A 40 8.57 11.83 11.06
N ARG A 41 9.81 11.33 11.02
CA ARG A 41 10.96 11.99 11.65
C ARG A 41 11.52 13.16 10.85
N GLN A 42 11.64 13.00 9.53
CA GLN A 42 12.31 14.01 8.67
C GLN A 42 11.39 15.16 8.29
N LEU A 43 10.12 14.86 8.01
CA LEU A 43 9.15 15.84 7.54
C LEU A 43 8.31 16.44 8.68
N GLY A 44 8.16 15.72 9.79
CA GLY A 44 7.28 16.12 10.88
C GLY A 44 5.80 16.18 10.46
N ILE A 45 4.98 16.84 11.29
CA ILE A 45 3.53 16.96 11.03
C ILE A 45 3.30 17.82 9.81
N LYS A 46 3.89 19.03 9.78
CA LYS A 46 3.66 20.00 8.70
C LYS A 46 4.20 19.49 7.36
N GLY A 47 5.46 19.09 7.31
CA GLY A 47 6.08 18.68 6.05
C GLY A 47 5.43 17.48 5.40
N LEU A 48 5.02 16.46 6.20
CA LEU A 48 4.34 15.29 5.66
C LEU A 48 2.92 15.63 5.21
N SER A 49 2.17 16.43 5.99
CA SER A 49 0.82 16.85 5.58
C SER A 49 0.84 17.72 4.32
N ASP A 50 1.80 18.64 4.20
CA ASP A 50 1.94 19.48 3.01
C ASP A 50 2.30 18.64 1.76
N MET A 51 3.15 17.62 1.92
CA MET A 51 3.50 16.71 0.82
C MET A 51 2.31 15.86 0.37
N LEU A 52 1.48 15.38 1.30
CA LEU A 52 0.27 14.62 0.97
C LEU A 52 -0.74 15.50 0.21
N GLU A 53 -0.94 16.74 0.64
CA GLU A 53 -1.79 17.73 -0.04
C GLU A 53 -1.26 18.02 -1.46
N ALA A 54 0.04 18.34 -1.60
CA ALA A 54 0.66 18.57 -2.90
C ALA A 54 0.53 17.34 -3.83
N GLY A 55 0.57 16.13 -3.28
CA GLY A 55 0.31 14.90 -4.02
C GLY A 55 -1.10 14.89 -4.62
N VAL A 56 -2.10 15.28 -3.84
CA VAL A 56 -3.50 15.35 -4.31
C VAL A 56 -3.67 16.40 -5.40
N ASP A 57 -3.04 17.57 -5.27
CA ASP A 57 -3.06 18.62 -6.29
C ASP A 57 -2.48 18.13 -7.63
N GLU A 58 -1.54 17.20 -7.60
CA GLU A 58 -0.97 16.54 -8.78
C GLU A 58 -1.67 15.20 -9.14
N GLY A 59 -2.81 14.89 -8.54
CA GLY A 59 -3.64 13.72 -8.83
C GLY A 59 -3.18 12.42 -8.18
N VAL A 60 -2.21 12.45 -7.25
CA VAL A 60 -1.80 11.29 -6.46
C VAL A 60 -2.61 11.23 -5.17
N THR A 61 -3.68 10.45 -5.20
CA THR A 61 -4.73 10.43 -4.17
C THR A 61 -4.66 9.20 -3.27
N PHE A 62 -3.68 8.35 -3.42
CA PHE A 62 -3.51 7.13 -2.64
C PHE A 62 -2.44 7.34 -1.57
N TRP A 63 -2.79 7.12 -0.30
CA TRP A 63 -1.90 7.26 0.84
C TRP A 63 -1.72 5.93 1.57
N ASP A 64 -0.49 5.47 1.71
CA ASP A 64 -0.13 4.21 2.37
C ASP A 64 0.46 4.49 3.74
N SER A 65 -0.22 4.01 4.78
CA SER A 65 0.11 4.14 6.19
C SER A 65 0.11 2.78 6.90
N ALA A 66 0.43 2.80 8.17
CA ALA A 66 0.22 1.70 9.12
C ALA A 66 0.28 2.23 10.55
N ASP A 67 -0.27 1.48 11.49
CA ASP A 67 -0.16 1.75 12.93
C ASP A 67 1.30 1.98 13.36
N GLN A 68 2.19 1.12 12.89
CA GLN A 68 3.62 1.14 13.21
C GLN A 68 4.39 2.37 12.69
N TYR A 69 3.80 3.20 11.83
CA TYR A 69 4.53 4.30 11.16
C TYR A 69 4.43 5.65 11.88
N GLY A 70 3.46 5.81 12.77
CA GLY A 70 3.19 7.09 13.45
C GLY A 70 2.73 8.19 12.49
N SER A 71 2.19 7.83 11.32
CA SER A 71 1.78 8.76 10.27
C SER A 71 0.31 9.18 10.36
N HIS A 72 -0.55 8.50 11.12
CA HIS A 72 -1.96 8.83 11.25
C HIS A 72 -2.22 10.31 11.64
N PRO A 73 -1.55 10.90 12.67
CA PRO A 73 -1.78 12.30 12.99
C PRO A 73 -1.38 13.29 11.89
N LYS A 74 -0.40 12.91 11.03
CA LYS A 74 0.05 13.72 9.90
C LYS A 74 -0.95 13.65 8.76
N ILE A 75 -1.54 12.48 8.52
CA ILE A 75 -2.65 12.29 7.58
C ILE A 75 -3.87 13.07 8.05
N LYS A 76 -4.22 13.01 9.33
CA LYS A 76 -5.29 13.84 9.91
C LYS A 76 -5.07 15.33 9.63
N LYS A 77 -3.83 15.81 9.78
CA LYS A 77 -3.49 17.20 9.48
C LYS A 77 -3.68 17.55 8.00
N ALA A 78 -3.36 16.62 7.09
CA ALA A 78 -3.64 16.81 5.66
C ALA A 78 -5.15 16.86 5.37
N LEU A 79 -5.95 16.02 6.03
CA LEU A 79 -7.41 15.98 5.88
C LEU A 79 -8.13 17.24 6.38
N GLU A 80 -7.48 18.14 7.11
CA GLU A 80 -8.03 19.47 7.41
C GLU A 80 -8.15 20.35 6.14
N ARG A 81 -7.38 20.04 5.09
CA ARG A 81 -7.31 20.81 3.83
C ARG A 81 -7.74 20.00 2.60
N VAL A 82 -7.66 18.67 2.70
CA VAL A 82 -8.03 17.74 1.61
C VAL A 82 -9.36 17.07 1.97
N PRO A 83 -10.41 17.17 1.14
CA PRO A 83 -11.65 16.44 1.36
C PRO A 83 -11.41 14.92 1.44
N ARG A 84 -11.96 14.28 2.47
CA ARG A 84 -11.73 12.86 2.78
C ARG A 84 -12.07 11.93 1.61
N GLU A 85 -13.14 12.22 0.89
CA GLU A 85 -13.63 11.45 -0.24
C GLU A 85 -12.74 11.51 -1.49
N LYS A 86 -11.80 12.47 -1.55
CA LYS A 86 -10.84 12.58 -2.66
C LYS A 86 -9.65 11.63 -2.53
N VAL A 87 -9.47 11.03 -1.37
CA VAL A 87 -8.29 10.21 -1.10
C VAL A 87 -8.65 8.78 -0.70
N THR A 88 -7.79 7.86 -1.06
CA THR A 88 -7.81 6.46 -0.61
C THR A 88 -6.74 6.30 0.47
N ILE A 89 -7.15 5.88 1.66
CA ILE A 89 -6.24 5.63 2.78
C ILE A 89 -6.14 4.13 3.03
N LEU A 90 -4.92 3.62 2.91
CA LEU A 90 -4.55 2.27 3.33
C LEU A 90 -3.81 2.34 4.65
N THR A 91 -4.26 1.57 5.64
CA THR A 91 -3.53 1.38 6.89
C THR A 91 -3.47 -0.11 7.27
N LYS A 92 -2.74 -0.44 8.32
CA LYS A 92 -2.43 -1.81 8.68
C LYS A 92 -2.42 -1.99 10.19
N THR A 93 -2.92 -3.15 10.65
CA THR A 93 -2.89 -3.56 12.06
C THR A 93 -1.99 -4.77 12.26
N THR A 94 -1.32 -4.84 13.41
CA THR A 94 -0.59 -6.02 13.86
C THR A 94 -1.40 -6.89 14.84
N SER A 95 -2.62 -6.48 15.16
CA SER A 95 -3.52 -7.27 16.01
C SER A 95 -4.05 -8.49 15.26
N GLU A 96 -4.14 -9.60 15.96
CA GLU A 96 -4.59 -10.89 15.42
C GLU A 96 -5.98 -11.29 15.93
N THR A 97 -6.35 -10.77 17.11
CA THR A 97 -7.62 -11.09 17.75
C THR A 97 -8.74 -10.17 17.30
N LYS A 98 -9.98 -10.63 17.45
CA LYS A 98 -11.17 -9.86 17.09
C LYS A 98 -11.26 -8.56 17.90
N GLU A 99 -11.04 -8.65 19.20
CA GLU A 99 -11.08 -7.50 20.13
C GLU A 99 -9.95 -6.50 19.82
N GLY A 100 -8.74 -7.01 19.55
CA GLY A 100 -7.60 -6.16 19.21
C GLY A 100 -7.81 -5.38 17.92
N VAL A 101 -8.29 -6.04 16.87
CA VAL A 101 -8.57 -5.38 15.59
C VAL A 101 -9.71 -4.36 15.73
N LYS A 102 -10.79 -4.67 16.47
CA LYS A 102 -11.87 -3.70 16.75
C LYS A 102 -11.34 -2.46 17.46
N ALA A 103 -10.53 -2.64 18.51
CA ALA A 103 -9.91 -1.54 19.23
C ALA A 103 -8.99 -0.69 18.32
N ASP A 104 -8.21 -1.34 17.45
CA ASP A 104 -7.37 -0.65 16.47
C ASP A 104 -8.21 0.15 15.47
N LEU A 105 -9.28 -0.39 14.92
CA LEU A 105 -10.15 0.33 13.99
C LEU A 105 -10.75 1.58 14.60
N ASP A 106 -11.19 1.51 15.86
CA ASP A 106 -11.71 2.67 16.60
C ASP A 106 -10.62 3.71 16.82
N ARG A 107 -9.43 3.28 17.22
CA ARG A 107 -8.27 4.14 17.42
C ARG A 107 -7.81 4.79 16.11
N PHE A 108 -7.69 4.02 15.02
CA PHE A 108 -7.26 4.53 13.71
C PHE A 108 -8.19 5.62 13.18
N ARG A 109 -9.51 5.43 13.33
CA ARG A 109 -10.49 6.46 12.91
C ARG A 109 -10.32 7.76 13.72
N LYS A 110 -10.08 7.67 15.03
CA LYS A 110 -9.81 8.84 15.87
C LYS A 110 -8.49 9.54 15.49
N GLU A 111 -7.44 8.76 15.30
CA GLU A 111 -6.10 9.27 14.93
C GLU A 111 -6.09 9.92 13.56
N LEU A 112 -6.83 9.36 12.60
CA LEU A 112 -6.97 9.87 11.24
C LEU A 112 -8.04 10.96 11.11
N GLY A 113 -8.96 11.06 12.07
CA GLY A 113 -10.07 12.01 12.04
C GLY A 113 -11.07 11.70 10.92
N THR A 114 -11.43 10.42 10.73
CA THR A 114 -12.36 9.96 9.70
C THR A 114 -13.29 8.89 10.25
N ASP A 115 -14.49 8.78 9.68
CA ASP A 115 -15.47 7.78 10.09
C ASP A 115 -15.25 6.42 9.41
N TYR A 116 -14.52 6.38 8.31
CA TYR A 116 -14.26 5.15 7.55
C TYR A 116 -12.81 5.05 7.05
N LEU A 117 -12.38 3.84 6.76
CA LEU A 117 -11.07 3.49 6.21
C LEU A 117 -11.27 2.82 4.84
N ASP A 118 -10.45 3.15 3.86
CA ASP A 118 -10.60 2.52 2.54
C ASP A 118 -10.06 1.10 2.53
N ILE A 119 -8.83 0.92 3.01
CA ILE A 119 -8.18 -0.40 3.01
C ILE A 119 -7.51 -0.63 4.36
N VAL A 120 -7.79 -1.77 4.99
CA VAL A 120 -7.10 -2.21 6.21
C VAL A 120 -6.51 -3.59 6.01
N LEU A 121 -5.20 -3.71 6.25
CA LEU A 121 -4.45 -4.96 6.08
C LEU A 121 -3.99 -5.53 7.42
N LEU A 122 -3.98 -6.86 7.52
CA LEU A 122 -3.16 -7.57 8.49
C LEU A 122 -1.69 -7.35 8.11
N HIS A 123 -0.86 -6.89 9.06
CA HIS A 123 0.45 -6.32 8.77
C HIS A 123 1.59 -7.34 8.95
N ALA A 124 2.43 -7.46 7.92
CA ALA A 124 3.71 -8.18 7.98
C ALA A 124 3.60 -9.65 8.43
N VAL A 125 2.58 -10.33 7.98
CA VAL A 125 2.27 -11.71 8.38
C VAL A 125 3.31 -12.68 7.82
N THR A 126 3.84 -13.55 8.68
CA THR A 126 4.85 -14.56 8.32
C THR A 126 4.35 -16.00 8.47
N ASP A 127 3.32 -16.23 9.30
CA ASP A 127 2.75 -17.55 9.55
C ASP A 127 2.01 -18.08 8.32
N PRO A 128 2.38 -19.25 7.76
CA PRO A 128 1.62 -19.84 6.66
C PRO A 128 0.21 -20.28 7.07
N ASN A 129 -0.06 -20.49 8.37
CA ASN A 129 -1.36 -20.85 8.91
C ASN A 129 -2.19 -19.63 9.36
N TRP A 130 -1.81 -18.42 8.94
CA TRP A 130 -2.50 -17.20 9.32
C TRP A 130 -4.03 -17.21 9.07
N PRO A 131 -4.60 -17.92 8.06
CA PRO A 131 -6.05 -17.97 7.92
C PRO A 131 -6.74 -18.59 9.15
N THR A 132 -6.02 -19.38 9.94
CA THR A 132 -6.49 -19.94 11.21
C THR A 132 -6.08 -19.06 12.39
N SER A 133 -4.81 -18.71 12.50
CA SER A 133 -4.28 -17.97 13.66
C SER A 133 -4.81 -16.53 13.72
N HIS A 134 -5.13 -15.91 12.58
CA HIS A 134 -5.68 -14.54 12.51
C HIS A 134 -7.20 -14.53 12.27
N ARG A 135 -7.91 -15.65 12.46
CA ARG A 135 -9.35 -15.77 12.19
C ARG A 135 -10.16 -14.66 12.89
N GLY A 136 -9.87 -14.39 14.15
CA GLY A 136 -10.57 -13.33 14.90
C GLY A 136 -10.39 -11.94 14.26
N GLY A 137 -9.17 -11.62 13.83
CA GLY A 137 -8.88 -10.37 13.12
C GLY A 137 -9.60 -10.28 11.77
N MET A 138 -9.64 -11.40 11.02
CA MET A 138 -10.38 -11.49 9.76
C MET A 138 -11.88 -11.23 9.96
N GLU A 139 -12.47 -11.84 10.98
CA GLU A 139 -13.89 -11.64 11.33
C GLU A 139 -14.17 -10.18 11.68
N ALA A 140 -13.32 -9.54 12.49
CA ALA A 140 -13.48 -8.14 12.85
C ALA A 140 -13.44 -7.22 11.62
N LEU A 141 -12.53 -7.47 10.66
CA LEU A 141 -12.46 -6.70 9.43
C LEU A 141 -13.65 -6.95 8.49
N SER A 142 -14.16 -8.18 8.45
CA SER A 142 -15.38 -8.51 7.69
C SER A 142 -16.61 -7.78 8.27
N GLU A 143 -16.81 -7.84 9.60
CA GLU A 143 -17.87 -7.08 10.28
C GLU A 143 -17.74 -5.56 10.04
N ALA A 144 -16.53 -5.03 10.12
CA ALA A 144 -16.27 -3.63 9.85
C ALA A 144 -16.60 -3.23 8.40
N ARG A 145 -16.38 -4.12 7.45
CA ARG A 145 -16.75 -3.90 6.06
C ARG A 145 -18.26 -3.93 5.88
N GLU A 146 -18.97 -4.86 6.47
CA GLU A 146 -20.43 -4.93 6.45
C GLU A 146 -21.07 -3.67 7.05
N ASN A 147 -20.45 -3.10 8.08
CA ASN A 147 -20.89 -1.88 8.74
C ASN A 147 -20.42 -0.57 8.07
N GLY A 148 -19.72 -0.65 6.93
CA GLY A 148 -19.23 0.52 6.21
C GLY A 148 -18.06 1.25 6.85
N ILE A 149 -17.42 0.66 7.86
CA ILE A 149 -16.24 1.21 8.54
C ILE A 149 -14.97 0.98 7.71
N VAL A 150 -14.90 -0.15 6.99
CA VAL A 150 -13.79 -0.51 6.09
C VAL A 150 -14.36 -0.82 4.72
N ARG A 151 -13.75 -0.32 3.64
CA ARG A 151 -14.22 -0.62 2.28
C ARG A 151 -13.64 -1.91 1.73
N ALA A 152 -12.36 -2.18 1.99
CA ALA A 152 -11.68 -3.43 1.61
C ALA A 152 -10.67 -3.86 2.67
N HIS A 153 -10.48 -5.15 2.81
CA HIS A 153 -9.51 -5.74 3.72
C HIS A 153 -8.57 -6.71 3.01
N GLY A 154 -7.48 -7.04 3.65
CA GLY A 154 -6.49 -7.96 3.10
C GLY A 154 -5.26 -8.09 3.99
N ILE A 155 -4.10 -8.26 3.34
CA ILE A 155 -2.88 -8.67 4.03
C ILE A 155 -1.63 -8.03 3.43
N SER A 156 -0.58 -7.92 4.22
CA SER A 156 0.78 -7.78 3.73
C SER A 156 1.64 -8.93 4.27
N CYS A 157 2.14 -9.77 3.37
CA CYS A 157 2.90 -10.95 3.73
C CYS A 157 4.40 -10.65 3.82
N HIS A 158 5.09 -11.37 4.72
CA HIS A 158 6.53 -11.33 4.88
C HIS A 158 7.17 -12.73 4.88
N SER A 159 6.50 -13.71 4.28
CA SER A 159 7.04 -15.04 3.96
C SER A 159 6.30 -15.61 2.75
N ILE A 160 6.97 -16.51 2.01
CA ILE A 160 6.34 -17.19 0.87
C ILE A 160 5.20 -18.10 1.31
N GLY A 161 5.29 -18.71 2.49
CA GLY A 161 4.21 -19.54 3.04
C GLY A 161 2.94 -18.72 3.28
N ALA A 162 3.06 -17.55 3.92
CA ALA A 162 1.95 -16.64 4.14
C ALA A 162 1.38 -16.10 2.82
N LEU A 163 2.25 -15.78 1.84
CA LEU A 163 1.85 -15.28 0.53
C LEU A 163 1.07 -16.33 -0.28
N ARG A 164 1.51 -17.59 -0.24
CA ARG A 164 0.78 -18.70 -0.88
C ARG A 164 -0.59 -18.92 -0.25
N ALA A 165 -0.67 -18.89 1.09
CA ALA A 165 -1.95 -18.96 1.78
C ALA A 165 -2.87 -17.82 1.38
N ALA A 166 -2.34 -16.59 1.26
CA ALA A 166 -3.11 -15.42 0.83
C ALA A 166 -3.62 -15.54 -0.62
N ALA A 167 -2.90 -16.22 -1.49
CA ALA A 167 -3.34 -16.44 -2.86
C ALA A 167 -4.62 -17.28 -2.93
N GLU A 168 -4.76 -18.27 -2.03
CA GLU A 168 -5.89 -19.20 -2.01
C GLU A 168 -7.02 -18.76 -1.07
N GLU A 169 -6.75 -17.91 -0.07
CA GLU A 169 -7.74 -17.47 0.92
C GLU A 169 -8.75 -16.48 0.31
N PRO A 170 -10.03 -16.84 0.16
CA PRO A 170 -11.03 -15.96 -0.48
C PRO A 170 -11.27 -14.64 0.25
N TRP A 171 -11.00 -14.59 1.56
CA TRP A 171 -11.15 -13.41 2.38
C TRP A 171 -10.24 -12.25 1.93
N VAL A 172 -9.08 -12.55 1.35
CA VAL A 172 -8.13 -11.52 0.90
C VAL A 172 -8.67 -10.80 -0.33
N MET A 173 -8.97 -9.52 -0.18
CA MET A 173 -9.35 -8.63 -1.30
C MET A 173 -8.14 -7.86 -1.84
N VAL A 174 -7.19 -7.49 -0.96
CA VAL A 174 -6.00 -6.69 -1.29
C VAL A 174 -4.76 -7.33 -0.69
N ASP A 175 -3.71 -7.49 -1.47
CA ASP A 175 -2.37 -7.85 -1.02
C ASP A 175 -1.37 -6.74 -1.31
N LEU A 176 -0.57 -6.39 -0.30
CA LEU A 176 0.54 -5.45 -0.43
C LEU A 176 1.85 -6.25 -0.49
N ALA A 177 2.32 -6.51 -1.71
CA ALA A 177 3.38 -7.45 -2.01
C ALA A 177 4.75 -6.79 -2.18
N ARG A 178 5.78 -7.40 -1.59
CA ARG A 178 7.17 -7.03 -1.84
C ARG A 178 7.59 -7.54 -3.22
N PHE A 179 7.81 -6.61 -4.17
CA PHE A 179 8.06 -6.98 -5.55
C PHE A 179 9.03 -6.01 -6.25
N ASN A 180 10.18 -6.51 -6.70
CA ASN A 180 11.20 -5.74 -7.42
C ASN A 180 12.11 -6.65 -8.25
N PRO A 181 12.84 -6.12 -9.25
CA PRO A 181 13.61 -6.93 -10.19
C PRO A 181 14.80 -7.68 -9.57
N ALA A 182 15.29 -7.24 -8.42
CA ALA A 182 16.47 -7.82 -7.77
C ALA A 182 16.11 -8.82 -6.64
N GLY A 183 14.83 -9.09 -6.40
CA GLY A 183 14.39 -9.99 -5.32
C GLY A 183 14.68 -9.48 -3.90
N VAL A 184 15.07 -8.23 -3.76
CA VAL A 184 15.50 -7.67 -2.46
C VAL A 184 14.32 -7.55 -1.52
N ARG A 185 14.44 -8.19 -0.35
CA ARG A 185 13.38 -8.22 0.66
C ARG A 185 12.06 -8.86 0.17
N MET A 186 12.09 -9.59 -0.92
CA MET A 186 10.93 -10.36 -1.39
C MET A 186 10.75 -11.62 -0.54
N ASP A 187 9.58 -12.24 -0.68
CA ASP A 187 9.19 -13.42 0.10
C ASP A 187 9.88 -14.69 -0.40
N ASP A 188 10.29 -14.70 -1.66
CA ASP A 188 11.07 -15.72 -2.33
C ASP A 188 11.74 -15.10 -3.57
N ASP A 189 12.32 -15.91 -4.46
CA ASP A 189 12.86 -15.46 -5.74
C ASP A 189 11.78 -14.81 -6.64
N VAL A 190 12.23 -14.00 -7.59
CA VAL A 190 11.32 -13.26 -8.48
C VAL A 190 10.37 -14.18 -9.26
N PRO A 191 10.81 -15.28 -9.88
CA PRO A 191 9.90 -16.19 -10.59
C PRO A 191 8.83 -16.81 -9.70
N THR A 192 9.19 -17.23 -8.49
CA THR A 192 8.26 -17.85 -7.52
C THR A 192 7.20 -16.85 -7.08
N VAL A 193 7.61 -15.66 -6.65
CA VAL A 193 6.66 -14.60 -6.23
C VAL A 193 5.78 -14.17 -7.39
N THR A 194 6.32 -14.02 -8.60
CA THR A 194 5.54 -13.67 -9.80
C THR A 194 4.40 -14.64 -10.04
N LYS A 195 4.64 -15.96 -9.95
CA LYS A 195 3.59 -16.97 -10.13
C LYS A 195 2.49 -16.86 -9.08
N VAL A 196 2.85 -16.63 -7.82
CA VAL A 196 1.87 -16.49 -6.73
C VAL A 196 1.03 -15.23 -6.92
N LEU A 197 1.65 -14.09 -7.26
CA LEU A 197 0.92 -12.85 -7.50
C LEU A 197 0.02 -12.92 -8.74
N GLN A 198 0.45 -13.60 -9.80
CA GLN A 198 -0.42 -13.88 -10.95
C GLN A 198 -1.65 -14.70 -10.53
N ARG A 199 -1.45 -15.76 -9.73
CA ARG A 199 -2.55 -16.56 -9.18
C ARG A 199 -3.53 -15.73 -8.35
N MET A 200 -3.02 -14.82 -7.52
CA MET A 200 -3.85 -13.87 -6.77
C MET A 200 -4.69 -13.02 -7.70
N LYS A 201 -4.09 -12.48 -8.76
CA LYS A 201 -4.78 -11.64 -9.75
C LYS A 201 -5.86 -12.41 -10.49
N ASP A 202 -5.58 -13.65 -10.87
CA ASP A 202 -6.55 -14.54 -11.53
C ASP A 202 -7.76 -14.81 -10.62
N ASN A 203 -7.57 -14.78 -9.30
CA ASN A 203 -8.62 -14.86 -8.29
C ASN A 203 -9.32 -13.51 -8.01
N GLY A 204 -9.03 -12.46 -8.80
CA GLY A 204 -9.69 -11.14 -8.68
C GLY A 204 -9.16 -10.24 -7.57
N LYS A 205 -8.07 -10.62 -6.88
CA LYS A 205 -7.49 -9.83 -5.80
C LYS A 205 -6.75 -8.61 -6.34
N ALA A 206 -6.75 -7.52 -5.55
CA ALA A 206 -5.91 -6.36 -5.82
C ALA A 206 -4.48 -6.61 -5.37
N ILE A 207 -3.51 -6.21 -6.18
CA ILE A 207 -2.09 -6.32 -5.85
C ILE A 207 -1.45 -4.95 -5.89
N ILE A 208 -0.88 -4.53 -4.76
CA ILE A 208 -0.14 -3.28 -4.61
C ILE A 208 1.33 -3.64 -4.41
N GLY A 209 2.19 -3.25 -5.35
CA GLY A 209 3.62 -3.50 -5.24
C GLY A 209 4.28 -2.59 -4.19
N MET A 210 5.09 -3.16 -3.31
CA MET A 210 5.94 -2.38 -2.40
C MET A 210 7.41 -2.80 -2.50
N LYS A 211 8.30 -2.07 -1.84
CA LYS A 211 9.75 -2.26 -1.95
C LYS A 211 10.27 -2.15 -3.39
N VAL A 212 9.62 -1.33 -4.21
CA VAL A 212 9.93 -1.13 -5.64
C VAL A 212 11.41 -0.82 -5.85
N TYR A 213 12.00 0.03 -5.01
CA TYR A 213 13.45 0.33 -5.05
C TYR A 213 14.30 -0.57 -4.13
N GLY A 214 13.82 -1.79 -3.82
CA GLY A 214 14.59 -2.78 -3.06
C GLY A 214 15.06 -2.28 -1.70
N ALA A 215 14.22 -1.56 -0.96
CA ALA A 215 14.59 -0.94 0.31
C ALA A 215 15.82 0.00 0.22
N GLY A 216 16.00 0.67 -0.91
CA GLY A 216 17.09 1.59 -1.19
C GLY A 216 18.24 0.99 -2.01
N ARG A 217 18.30 -0.33 -2.22
CA ARG A 217 19.39 -0.96 -3.00
C ARG A 217 19.30 -0.69 -4.50
N LEU A 218 18.14 -0.30 -5.01
CA LEU A 218 17.90 -0.04 -6.44
C LEU A 218 17.79 1.46 -6.76
N VAL A 219 18.26 2.34 -5.88
CA VAL A 219 18.20 3.80 -6.11
C VAL A 219 19.01 4.27 -7.32
N ASN A 220 20.01 3.52 -7.73
CA ASN A 220 20.78 3.78 -8.95
C ASN A 220 20.12 3.16 -10.22
N ASN A 221 19.15 2.26 -10.03
CA ASN A 221 18.46 1.53 -11.10
C ASN A 221 16.95 1.80 -11.09
N LYS A 222 16.54 3.01 -10.68
CA LYS A 222 15.13 3.40 -10.53
C LYS A 222 14.28 3.14 -11.79
N ASN A 223 14.82 3.44 -12.96
CA ASN A 223 14.09 3.25 -14.23
C ASN A 223 13.78 1.76 -14.50
N GLU A 224 14.73 0.87 -14.22
CA GLU A 224 14.52 -0.57 -14.34
C GLU A 224 13.47 -1.07 -13.36
N ALA A 225 13.57 -0.63 -12.10
CA ALA A 225 12.60 -0.99 -11.06
C ALA A 225 11.18 -0.54 -11.41
N LEU A 226 11.01 0.65 -11.99
CA LEU A 226 9.71 1.16 -12.41
C LEU A 226 9.17 0.41 -13.65
N ARG A 227 10.02 0.13 -14.63
CA ARG A 227 9.66 -0.73 -15.78
C ARG A 227 9.23 -2.11 -15.33
N PHE A 228 9.91 -2.66 -14.34
CA PHE A 228 9.55 -3.96 -13.78
C PHE A 228 8.13 -3.97 -13.19
N GLN A 229 7.75 -2.94 -12.43
CA GLN A 229 6.36 -2.81 -11.96
C GLN A 229 5.38 -2.71 -13.13
N ALA A 230 5.67 -1.84 -14.10
CA ALA A 230 4.79 -1.57 -15.24
C ALA A 230 4.62 -2.78 -16.18
N LYS A 231 5.64 -3.62 -16.29
CA LYS A 231 5.65 -4.82 -17.14
C LYS A 231 4.68 -5.91 -16.65
N HIS A 232 4.40 -5.96 -15.36
CA HIS A 232 3.56 -6.99 -14.77
C HIS A 232 2.12 -6.48 -14.60
N SER A 233 1.24 -6.87 -15.51
CA SER A 233 -0.17 -6.44 -15.57
C SER A 233 -0.99 -6.84 -14.34
N PHE A 234 -0.50 -7.77 -13.52
CA PHE A 234 -1.14 -8.13 -12.27
C PHE A 234 -0.93 -7.09 -11.15
N ILE A 235 0.03 -6.18 -11.28
CA ILE A 235 0.21 -5.07 -10.33
C ILE A 235 -0.78 -3.95 -10.67
N ASP A 236 -1.76 -3.73 -9.82
CA ASP A 236 -2.76 -2.66 -10.00
C ASP A 236 -2.18 -1.29 -9.68
N ALA A 237 -1.47 -1.21 -8.55
CA ALA A 237 -0.85 0.00 -8.02
C ALA A 237 0.48 -0.34 -7.33
N PHE A 238 1.26 0.66 -6.97
CA PHE A 238 2.45 0.46 -6.15
C PHE A 238 2.64 1.61 -5.15
N THR A 239 3.32 1.33 -4.05
CA THR A 239 3.66 2.33 -3.03
C THR A 239 5.15 2.65 -3.05
N LEU A 240 5.46 3.94 -2.95
CA LEU A 240 6.83 4.44 -2.78
C LEU A 240 6.92 5.30 -1.52
N GLY A 241 7.92 5.03 -0.69
CA GLY A 241 8.27 5.90 0.42
C GLY A 241 8.87 7.20 -0.09
N ILE A 242 8.13 8.29 0.03
CA ILE A 242 8.54 9.63 -0.38
C ILE A 242 9.00 10.39 0.87
N GLN A 243 10.25 10.86 0.88
CA GLN A 243 10.87 11.51 2.03
C GLN A 243 11.18 12.99 1.78
N SER A 244 10.95 13.48 0.55
CA SER A 244 11.06 14.91 0.21
C SER A 244 10.21 15.24 -1.02
N TYR A 245 9.91 16.53 -1.22
CA TYR A 245 9.18 16.99 -2.39
C TYR A 245 9.97 16.77 -3.69
N GLU A 246 11.30 16.85 -3.64
CA GLU A 246 12.17 16.54 -4.79
C GLU A 246 12.03 15.08 -5.23
N GLN A 247 11.92 14.13 -4.28
CA GLN A 247 11.65 12.74 -4.61
C GLN A 247 10.28 12.56 -5.24
N PHE A 248 9.27 13.29 -4.76
CA PHE A 248 7.95 13.30 -5.36
C PHE A 248 7.99 13.85 -6.79
N GLN A 249 8.66 14.97 -7.02
CA GLN A 249 8.82 15.53 -8.36
C GLN A 249 9.64 14.60 -9.30
N ASP A 250 10.65 13.91 -8.76
CA ASP A 250 11.44 12.94 -9.54
C ASP A 250 10.53 11.82 -10.08
N ILE A 251 9.69 11.21 -9.25
CA ILE A 251 8.82 10.11 -9.69
C ILE A 251 7.75 10.58 -10.69
N GLN A 252 7.21 11.79 -10.54
CA GLN A 252 6.25 12.37 -11.48
C GLN A 252 6.83 12.50 -12.90
N LYS A 253 8.11 12.83 -13.01
CA LYS A 253 8.83 12.94 -14.30
C LYS A 253 9.40 11.61 -14.77
N ARG A 254 9.83 10.77 -13.84
CA ARG A 254 10.57 9.54 -14.13
C ARG A 254 9.67 8.42 -14.61
N LEU A 255 8.53 8.18 -13.96
CA LEU A 255 7.66 7.06 -14.30
C LEU A 255 7.20 7.11 -15.75
N PRO A 256 6.69 8.23 -16.29
CA PRO A 256 6.30 8.28 -17.70
C PRO A 256 7.45 8.02 -18.67
N ARG A 257 8.64 8.55 -18.37
CA ARG A 257 9.84 8.36 -19.21
C ARG A 257 10.34 6.93 -19.15
N ALA A 258 10.35 6.31 -17.98
CA ALA A 258 10.82 4.95 -17.79
C ALA A 258 9.89 3.92 -18.44
N THR A 259 8.59 4.20 -18.54
CA THR A 259 7.58 3.24 -19.00
C THR A 259 7.05 3.52 -20.42
N ALA A 260 7.48 4.60 -21.08
CA ALA A 260 7.06 4.94 -22.46
C ALA A 260 7.44 3.90 -23.53
N MET A 261 8.23 2.89 -23.18
CA MET A 261 8.74 1.85 -24.10
C MET A 261 8.41 0.42 -23.60
N VAL A 262 7.45 0.27 -22.70
CA VAL A 262 7.01 -1.04 -22.17
C VAL A 262 5.78 -1.54 -22.91
#